data_bad43e10f8d572cdf2ba1834f9cac19a
#
_entry.id   bad43e10f8d572cdf2ba1834f9cac19a
#
_cell.length_a   1.000
_cell.length_b   1.000
_cell.length_c   1.000
_cell.angle_alpha   90.00
_cell.angle_beta   90.00
_cell.angle_gamma   90.00
#
_symmetry.space_group_name_H-M   'P 1'
#
loop_
_entity.id
_entity.type
_entity.pdbx_description
1 polymer ?
#
loop_
_entity_poly.entity_id
_entity_poly.type
_entity_poly.pdbx_seq_one_letter_code
_entity_poly.pdbx_strand_id
1 'polypeptide(L)'
;MLSSKPSSNRRSVQTRLTRPLVKACIAAIALSLLSACAATTRTLDPDVETHYDASYDFSDKKQIVRTLTDSLLSSAAVPTEAEKPVIVIYGVDNETSEHINTGGITDDIRLALIQSGEYRFINRRQRENVIDEADYQYAGFVAPEQRVNEGRQLGADMILSGTLRSIEKKQPRQWRLNKRTLVYYSMTLELTNLETGEISWADSVEIAREASRPIIGW
;
A
#
# COMPACT_ATOMS: atom_id res chain seq x y z
N MET A 1 -14.58 98.85 1.07
CA MET A 1 -13.87 98.60 -0.21
C MET A 1 -12.77 97.60 -0.04
N LEU A 2 -12.63 96.73 -0.95
CA LEU A 2 -11.57 95.76 -1.18
C LEU A 2 -11.51 94.51 -0.29
N SER A 3 -12.10 93.51 -0.87
CA SER A 3 -11.95 92.09 -0.67
C SER A 3 -10.54 91.62 -1.03
N SER A 4 -9.93 90.78 -0.25
CA SER A 4 -8.83 89.92 -0.71
C SER A 4 -9.02 88.50 -0.18
N LYS A 5 -9.19 87.61 -1.07
CA LYS A 5 -9.40 86.15 -0.97
C LYS A 5 -8.00 85.49 -0.80
N PRO A 6 -7.76 84.55 0.14
CA PRO A 6 -6.58 83.72 0.11
C PRO A 6 -6.84 82.45 -0.67
N SER A 7 -5.92 82.10 -1.55
CA SER A 7 -5.93 80.95 -2.45
C SER A 7 -5.67 79.63 -1.70
N SER A 8 -6.52 78.68 -2.05
CA SER A 8 -6.43 77.28 -1.72
C SER A 8 -5.33 76.61 -2.55
N ASN A 9 -4.23 76.19 -1.94
CA ASN A 9 -3.25 75.36 -2.60
C ASN A 9 -2.63 74.33 -1.63
N ARG A 10 -3.49 73.48 -1.05
CA ARG A 10 -3.00 72.37 -0.16
C ARG A 10 -3.47 70.98 -0.54
N ARG A 11 -4.07 70.74 -1.71
CA ARG A 11 -4.65 69.41 -2.03
C ARG A 11 -3.84 68.57 -3.01
N SER A 12 -2.76 69.01 -3.60
CA SER A 12 -2.07 68.26 -4.67
C SER A 12 -0.83 67.47 -4.27
N VAL A 13 -0.33 67.58 -3.04
CA VAL A 13 0.93 66.93 -2.61
C VAL A 13 0.68 65.57 -1.95
N GLN A 14 -0.44 65.34 -1.31
CA GLN A 14 -0.70 64.06 -0.60
C GLN A 14 -1.04 62.87 -1.53
N THR A 15 -1.57 63.10 -2.71
CA THR A 15 -1.97 62.04 -3.64
C THR A 15 -0.79 61.43 -4.45
N ARG A 16 0.37 62.03 -4.46
CA ARG A 16 1.53 61.52 -5.21
C ARG A 16 2.42 60.59 -4.39
N LEU A 17 2.43 60.67 -3.06
CA LEU A 17 3.25 59.77 -2.22
C LEU A 17 2.58 58.41 -1.93
N THR A 18 1.26 58.31 -1.99
CA THR A 18 0.52 57.06 -1.68
C THR A 18 0.58 56.02 -2.81
N ARG A 19 0.71 56.45 -4.06
CA ARG A 19 0.77 55.55 -5.21
C ARG A 19 1.99 54.61 -5.24
N PRO A 20 3.24 55.03 -4.95
CA PRO A 20 4.37 54.10 -4.94
C PRO A 20 4.32 53.16 -3.73
N LEU A 21 3.80 53.57 -2.57
CA LEU A 21 3.65 52.73 -1.39
C LEU A 21 2.59 51.62 -1.62
N VAL A 22 1.46 51.93 -2.24
CA VAL A 22 0.41 50.95 -2.59
C VAL A 22 0.96 49.94 -3.59
N LYS A 23 1.71 50.38 -4.59
CA LYS A 23 2.35 49.46 -5.57
C LYS A 23 3.39 48.56 -4.91
N ALA A 24 4.18 49.06 -3.99
CA ALA A 24 5.16 48.29 -3.22
C ALA A 24 4.48 47.26 -2.30
N CYS A 25 3.37 47.60 -1.66
CA CYS A 25 2.60 46.66 -0.86
C CYS A 25 1.95 45.55 -1.72
N ILE A 26 1.41 45.89 -2.86
CA ILE A 26 0.82 44.89 -3.80
C ILE A 26 1.92 43.96 -4.35
N ALA A 27 3.09 44.47 -4.70
CA ALA A 27 4.22 43.67 -5.14
C ALA A 27 4.75 42.73 -4.03
N ALA A 28 4.81 43.22 -2.80
CA ALA A 28 5.23 42.41 -1.64
C ALA A 28 4.21 41.29 -1.36
N ILE A 29 2.90 41.57 -1.44
CA ILE A 29 1.83 40.55 -1.29
C ILE A 29 1.88 39.54 -2.44
N ALA A 30 2.11 39.98 -3.68
CA ALA A 30 2.25 39.08 -4.81
C ALA A 30 3.49 38.19 -4.69
N LEU A 31 4.62 38.71 -4.19
CA LEU A 31 5.84 37.97 -3.96
C LEU A 31 5.70 36.95 -2.81
N SER A 32 4.95 37.27 -1.78
CA SER A 32 4.66 36.33 -0.66
C SER A 32 3.70 35.18 -1.06
N LEU A 33 2.84 35.40 -2.04
CA LEU A 33 1.96 34.36 -2.59
C LEU A 33 2.70 33.35 -3.48
N LEU A 34 3.84 33.73 -4.07
CA LEU A 34 4.66 32.83 -4.90
C LEU A 34 5.50 31.84 -4.09
N SER A 35 5.74 32.08 -2.81
CA SER A 35 6.51 31.18 -1.94
C SER A 35 5.67 30.06 -1.29
N ALA A 36 4.34 30.03 -1.51
CA ALA A 36 3.43 29.09 -0.84
C ALA A 36 3.36 27.69 -1.49
N CYS A 37 4.06 27.44 -2.60
CA CYS A 37 4.00 26.16 -3.33
C CYS A 37 5.33 25.39 -3.27
N ALA A 38 6.02 25.36 -2.13
CA ALA A 38 7.17 24.47 -1.97
C ALA A 38 6.68 23.05 -1.65
N ALA A 39 6.86 22.12 -2.60
CA ALA A 39 6.67 20.70 -2.32
C ALA A 39 7.75 20.24 -1.34
N THR A 40 7.36 19.63 -0.22
CA THR A 40 8.27 19.06 0.77
C THR A 40 8.12 17.56 0.80
N THR A 41 9.25 16.84 0.84
CA THR A 41 9.30 15.39 1.03
C THR A 41 9.94 15.09 2.36
N ARG A 42 9.35 14.17 3.13
CA ARG A 42 9.92 13.68 4.40
C ARG A 42 9.88 12.16 4.42
N THR A 43 10.88 11.56 5.02
CA THR A 43 10.85 10.12 5.33
C THR A 43 9.90 9.89 6.51
N LEU A 44 9.03 8.89 6.37
CA LEU A 44 8.16 8.44 7.45
C LEU A 44 8.72 7.12 7.99
N ASP A 45 8.48 6.86 9.28
CA ASP A 45 8.69 5.55 9.85
C ASP A 45 7.62 4.60 9.30
N PRO A 46 8.00 3.51 8.63
CA PRO A 46 7.03 2.58 8.05
C PRO A 46 6.26 1.77 9.09
N ASP A 47 6.64 1.80 10.38
CA ASP A 47 5.94 1.10 11.46
C ASP A 47 4.91 1.97 12.17
N VAL A 48 4.90 3.28 11.88
CA VAL A 48 3.87 4.19 12.39
C VAL A 48 2.63 4.10 11.49
N GLU A 49 1.50 3.74 12.11
CA GLU A 49 0.20 3.72 11.43
C GLU A 49 -0.15 5.12 10.91
N THR A 50 -0.38 5.22 9.61
CA THR A 50 -0.66 6.50 8.94
C THR A 50 -1.72 6.31 7.86
N HIS A 51 -2.84 7.04 8.00
CA HIS A 51 -3.97 6.97 7.07
C HIS A 51 -4.32 8.38 6.57
N TYR A 52 -4.40 8.56 5.26
CA TYR A 52 -4.84 9.81 4.64
C TYR A 52 -6.33 9.81 4.29
N ASP A 53 -6.90 8.64 4.08
CA ASP A 53 -8.33 8.43 3.80
C ASP A 53 -8.76 7.02 4.25
N ALA A 54 -9.91 6.54 3.76
CA ALA A 54 -10.41 5.21 4.10
C ALA A 54 -9.95 4.11 3.13
N SER A 55 -9.16 4.46 2.10
CA SER A 55 -8.67 3.51 1.10
C SER A 55 -7.55 2.63 1.68
N TYR A 56 -7.32 1.50 1.04
CA TYR A 56 -6.25 0.57 1.40
C TYR A 56 -4.87 1.22 1.34
N ASP A 57 -4.05 0.99 2.37
CA ASP A 57 -2.71 1.55 2.47
C ASP A 57 -1.65 0.54 2.99
N PHE A 58 -0.43 1.04 3.24
CA PHE A 58 0.68 0.18 3.69
C PHE A 58 0.49 -0.35 5.11
N SER A 59 -0.22 0.38 5.98
CA SER A 59 -0.51 -0.06 7.35
C SER A 59 -1.45 -1.25 7.35
N ASP A 60 -2.45 -1.25 6.45
CA ASP A 60 -3.34 -2.39 6.23
C ASP A 60 -2.57 -3.62 5.77
N LYS A 61 -1.67 -3.43 4.78
CA LYS A 61 -0.84 -4.52 4.29
C LYS A 61 -0.03 -5.16 5.42
N LYS A 62 0.62 -4.37 6.26
CA LYS A 62 1.41 -4.87 7.38
C LYS A 62 0.55 -5.61 8.41
N GLN A 63 -0.59 -5.02 8.77
CA GLN A 63 -1.52 -5.64 9.71
C GLN A 63 -2.01 -7.00 9.19
N ILE A 64 -2.43 -7.07 7.93
CA ILE A 64 -2.89 -8.29 7.28
C ILE A 64 -1.80 -9.37 7.31
N VAL A 65 -0.61 -9.03 6.79
CA VAL A 65 0.51 -9.97 6.71
C VAL A 65 0.85 -10.52 8.09
N ARG A 66 1.06 -9.63 9.07
CA ARG A 66 1.42 -10.02 10.43
C ARG A 66 0.35 -10.92 11.06
N THR A 67 -0.91 -10.49 11.04
CA THR A 67 -2.00 -11.23 11.70
C THR A 67 -2.15 -12.63 11.12
N LEU A 68 -2.18 -12.76 9.79
CA LEU A 68 -2.40 -14.06 9.15
C LEU A 68 -1.18 -14.98 9.22
N THR A 69 0.05 -14.44 9.14
CA THR A 69 1.24 -15.27 9.32
C THR A 69 1.41 -15.73 10.75
N ASP A 70 1.17 -14.87 11.74
CA ASP A 70 1.21 -15.25 13.17
C ASP A 70 0.14 -16.30 13.48
N SER A 71 -1.06 -16.18 12.92
CA SER A 71 -2.14 -17.15 13.08
C SER A 71 -1.76 -18.51 12.48
N LEU A 72 -1.24 -18.54 11.25
CA LEU A 72 -0.81 -19.78 10.60
C LEU A 72 0.31 -20.45 11.40
N LEU A 73 1.33 -19.70 11.82
CA LEU A 73 2.48 -20.23 12.56
C LEU A 73 2.10 -20.73 13.97
N SER A 74 1.03 -20.20 14.56
CA SER A 74 0.51 -20.62 15.84
C SER A 74 -0.47 -21.79 15.75
N SER A 75 -0.84 -22.19 14.53
CA SER A 75 -1.86 -23.21 14.30
C SER A 75 -1.29 -24.62 14.40
N ALA A 76 -2.18 -25.61 14.62
CA ALA A 76 -1.84 -27.03 14.56
C ALA A 76 -1.51 -27.53 13.13
N ALA A 77 -1.68 -26.69 12.12
CA ALA A 77 -1.29 -26.99 10.74
C ALA A 77 0.22 -26.92 10.51
N VAL A 78 0.98 -26.37 11.46
CA VAL A 78 2.45 -26.47 11.48
C VAL A 78 2.81 -27.89 11.94
N PRO A 79 3.37 -28.74 11.08
CA PRO A 79 3.71 -30.10 11.46
C PRO A 79 4.85 -30.12 12.49
N THR A 80 4.67 -30.96 13.49
CA THR A 80 5.72 -31.27 14.48
C THR A 80 6.69 -32.34 14.00
N GLU A 81 6.56 -32.80 12.75
CA GLU A 81 7.34 -33.90 12.21
C GLU A 81 8.73 -33.48 11.71
N ALA A 82 9.61 -34.47 11.59
CA ALA A 82 11.01 -34.23 11.22
C ALA A 82 11.20 -33.67 9.81
N GLU A 83 10.20 -33.79 8.93
CA GLU A 83 10.24 -33.27 7.56
C GLU A 83 9.21 -32.15 7.38
N LYS A 84 9.73 -30.93 7.15
CA LYS A 84 8.91 -29.74 6.95
C LYS A 84 8.14 -29.83 5.63
N PRO A 85 6.84 -29.53 5.61
CA PRO A 85 6.04 -29.60 4.39
C PRO A 85 6.49 -28.59 3.34
N VAL A 86 6.32 -28.93 2.10
CA VAL A 86 6.67 -28.10 0.94
C VAL A 86 5.44 -27.34 0.48
N ILE A 87 5.49 -26.01 0.55
CA ILE A 87 4.38 -25.14 0.16
C ILE A 87 4.67 -24.49 -1.21
N VAL A 88 3.65 -24.42 -2.04
CA VAL A 88 3.59 -23.53 -3.19
C VAL A 88 2.55 -22.43 -2.93
N ILE A 89 2.94 -21.16 -3.15
CA ILE A 89 2.05 -20.01 -2.97
C ILE A 89 1.47 -19.60 -4.31
N TYR A 90 0.15 -19.67 -4.43
CA TYR A 90 -0.58 -19.24 -5.64
C TYR A 90 -0.88 -17.75 -5.63
N GLY A 91 -0.89 -17.12 -4.46
CA GLY A 91 -1.06 -15.69 -4.29
C GLY A 91 -2.39 -15.31 -3.69
N VAL A 92 -2.64 -14.01 -3.72
CA VAL A 92 -3.85 -13.38 -3.21
C VAL A 92 -4.61 -12.77 -4.37
N ASP A 93 -5.84 -13.20 -4.56
CA ASP A 93 -6.73 -12.63 -5.57
C ASP A 93 -7.35 -11.32 -5.07
N ASN A 94 -7.40 -10.31 -5.94
CA ASN A 94 -8.02 -9.02 -5.63
C ASN A 94 -9.47 -9.00 -6.10
N GLU A 95 -10.40 -9.15 -5.17
CA GLU A 95 -11.85 -9.02 -5.38
C GLU A 95 -12.40 -7.69 -4.80
N THR A 96 -11.52 -6.70 -4.61
CA THR A 96 -11.94 -5.35 -4.19
C THR A 96 -12.35 -4.51 -5.39
N SER A 97 -13.00 -3.36 -5.12
CA SER A 97 -13.28 -2.36 -6.14
C SER A 97 -12.06 -1.46 -6.45
N GLU A 98 -10.94 -1.66 -5.77
CA GLU A 98 -9.72 -0.86 -5.90
C GLU A 98 -8.62 -1.61 -6.65
N HIS A 99 -7.72 -0.87 -7.29
CA HIS A 99 -6.54 -1.47 -7.92
C HIS A 99 -5.43 -1.70 -6.89
N ILE A 100 -5.60 -2.75 -6.07
CA ILE A 100 -4.64 -3.14 -5.03
C ILE A 100 -3.64 -4.16 -5.60
N ASN A 101 -2.35 -3.89 -5.41
CA ASN A 101 -1.28 -4.85 -5.77
C ASN A 101 -1.17 -5.94 -4.70
N THR A 102 -1.96 -7.00 -4.84
CA THR A 102 -1.95 -8.16 -3.94
C THR A 102 -0.69 -9.01 -4.08
N GLY A 103 0.08 -8.85 -5.16
CA GLY A 103 1.40 -9.46 -5.29
C GLY A 103 2.36 -9.05 -4.18
N GLY A 104 2.30 -7.77 -3.74
CA GLY A 104 3.09 -7.31 -2.60
C GLY A 104 2.67 -7.93 -1.26
N ILE A 105 1.38 -8.22 -1.07
CA ILE A 105 0.89 -8.97 0.11
C ILE A 105 1.44 -10.40 0.08
N THR A 106 1.32 -11.06 -1.08
CA THR A 106 1.82 -12.43 -1.30
C THR A 106 3.32 -12.55 -1.03
N ASP A 107 4.10 -11.57 -1.49
CA ASP A 107 5.55 -11.57 -1.32
C ASP A 107 5.95 -11.38 0.14
N ASP A 108 5.26 -10.51 0.89
CA ASP A 108 5.52 -10.29 2.31
C ASP A 108 5.11 -11.52 3.15
N ILE A 109 3.96 -12.15 2.87
CA ILE A 109 3.54 -13.42 3.51
C ILE A 109 4.59 -14.51 3.25
N ARG A 110 5.02 -14.68 1.99
CA ARG A 110 6.04 -15.65 1.63
C ARG A 110 7.34 -15.41 2.40
N LEU A 111 7.79 -14.16 2.48
CA LEU A 111 9.01 -13.80 3.18
C LEU A 111 8.91 -14.12 4.68
N ALA A 112 7.81 -13.77 5.33
CA ALA A 112 7.58 -14.05 6.75
C ALA A 112 7.59 -15.56 7.03
N LEU A 113 6.92 -16.35 6.19
CA LEU A 113 6.87 -17.80 6.35
C LEU A 113 8.21 -18.49 6.04
N ILE A 114 9.01 -17.98 5.09
CA ILE A 114 10.39 -18.47 4.86
C ILE A 114 11.27 -18.17 6.07
N GLN A 115 11.14 -16.97 6.65
CA GLN A 115 11.94 -16.56 7.82
C GLN A 115 11.60 -17.35 9.09
N SER A 116 10.36 -17.83 9.23
CA SER A 116 10.00 -18.72 10.35
C SER A 116 10.78 -20.04 10.32
N GLY A 117 11.14 -20.50 9.13
CA GLY A 117 11.82 -21.78 8.94
C GLY A 117 10.93 -23.02 9.14
N GLU A 118 9.63 -22.89 9.34
CA GLU A 118 8.72 -24.01 9.60
C GLU A 118 8.28 -24.75 8.33
N TYR A 119 8.47 -24.13 7.16
CA TYR A 119 8.06 -24.64 5.87
C TYR A 119 9.17 -24.59 4.84
N ARG A 120 9.08 -25.41 3.81
CA ARG A 120 9.90 -25.39 2.59
C ARG A 120 9.06 -24.79 1.46
N PHE A 121 9.69 -24.04 0.55
CA PHE A 121 8.95 -23.33 -0.51
C PHE A 121 9.44 -23.65 -1.90
N ILE A 122 8.50 -23.86 -2.82
CA ILE A 122 8.77 -23.91 -4.25
C ILE A 122 8.67 -22.51 -4.83
N ASN A 123 9.71 -22.07 -5.52
CA ASN A 123 9.66 -20.81 -6.26
C ASN A 123 8.95 -21.01 -7.61
N ARG A 124 7.61 -20.94 -7.57
CA ARG A 124 6.77 -21.07 -8.75
C ARG A 124 7.13 -20.08 -9.86
N ARG A 125 7.52 -18.84 -9.50
CA ARG A 125 7.87 -17.79 -10.48
C ARG A 125 9.14 -18.11 -11.26
N GLN A 126 10.05 -18.89 -10.68
CA GLN A 126 11.31 -19.28 -11.28
C GLN A 126 11.33 -20.70 -11.88
N ARG A 127 10.16 -21.38 -11.88
CA ARG A 127 10.10 -22.79 -12.31
C ARG A 127 10.59 -22.97 -13.76
N GLU A 128 10.17 -22.09 -14.65
CA GLU A 128 10.58 -22.09 -16.05
C GLU A 128 12.08 -21.84 -16.17
N ASN A 129 12.61 -20.81 -15.52
CA ASN A 129 14.06 -20.53 -15.52
C ASN A 129 14.89 -21.68 -14.93
N VAL A 130 14.36 -22.41 -13.95
CA VAL A 130 15.04 -23.61 -13.39
C VAL A 130 15.09 -24.73 -14.40
N ILE A 131 14.06 -24.90 -15.22
CA ILE A 131 14.03 -25.90 -16.31
C ILE A 131 15.03 -25.47 -17.40
N ASP A 132 14.98 -24.24 -17.86
CA ASP A 132 15.89 -23.71 -18.88
C ASP A 132 17.36 -23.82 -18.47
N GLU A 133 17.68 -23.56 -17.19
CA GLU A 133 19.04 -23.72 -16.65
C GLU A 133 19.45 -25.20 -16.63
N ALA A 134 18.56 -26.11 -16.24
CA ALA A 134 18.84 -27.54 -16.29
C ALA A 134 19.14 -28.00 -17.73
N ASP A 135 18.30 -27.61 -18.68
CA ASP A 135 18.48 -27.91 -20.10
C ASP A 135 19.83 -27.39 -20.62
N TYR A 136 20.22 -26.16 -20.25
CA TYR A 136 21.54 -25.60 -20.56
C TYR A 136 22.67 -26.46 -20.04
N GLN A 137 22.59 -26.93 -18.80
CA GLN A 137 23.62 -27.79 -18.19
C GLN A 137 23.75 -29.13 -18.93
N TYR A 138 22.64 -29.71 -19.38
CA TYR A 138 22.63 -30.95 -20.14
C TYR A 138 23.00 -30.78 -21.63
N ALA A 139 22.93 -29.58 -22.19
CA ALA A 139 23.34 -29.28 -23.54
C ALA A 139 24.87 -29.40 -23.80
N GLY A 140 25.63 -29.73 -22.76
CA GLY A 140 27.10 -30.01 -22.90
C GLY A 140 28.00 -28.83 -22.49
N PHE A 141 27.41 -27.72 -22.01
CA PHE A 141 28.17 -26.53 -21.58
C PHE A 141 28.74 -26.68 -20.15
N VAL A 142 28.22 -27.63 -19.37
CA VAL A 142 28.62 -27.87 -17.98
C VAL A 142 29.17 -29.28 -17.84
N ALA A 143 30.26 -29.42 -17.07
CA ALA A 143 30.90 -30.73 -16.81
C ALA A 143 29.88 -31.66 -16.11
N PRO A 144 29.85 -32.98 -16.44
CA PRO A 144 28.85 -33.91 -15.91
C PRO A 144 28.77 -33.94 -14.37
N GLU A 145 29.91 -33.76 -13.69
CA GLU A 145 29.99 -33.79 -12.23
C GLU A 145 29.40 -32.56 -11.54
N GLN A 146 29.17 -31.48 -12.33
CA GLN A 146 28.64 -30.21 -11.83
C GLN A 146 27.16 -29.98 -12.22
N ARG A 147 26.58 -30.90 -13.02
CA ARG A 147 25.18 -30.79 -13.43
C ARG A 147 24.24 -31.09 -12.28
N VAL A 148 23.09 -30.37 -12.27
CA VAL A 148 22.00 -30.74 -11.37
C VAL A 148 21.43 -32.11 -11.74
N ASN A 149 20.94 -32.85 -10.76
CA ASN A 149 20.28 -34.13 -11.03
C ASN A 149 18.86 -33.88 -11.53
N GLU A 150 18.53 -34.37 -12.72
CA GLU A 150 17.16 -34.36 -13.25
C GLU A 150 16.21 -35.14 -12.33
N GLY A 151 14.95 -34.66 -12.30
CA GLY A 151 13.86 -35.30 -11.54
C GLY A 151 13.93 -35.15 -10.03
N ARG A 152 14.85 -34.31 -9.50
CA ARG A 152 14.97 -34.06 -8.07
C ARG A 152 14.29 -32.76 -7.61
N GLN A 153 13.49 -32.11 -8.47
CA GLN A 153 12.66 -30.99 -8.03
C GLN A 153 11.60 -31.50 -7.04
N LEU A 154 11.43 -30.72 -5.96
CA LEU A 154 10.42 -31.05 -4.95
C LEU A 154 9.00 -30.87 -5.52
N GLY A 155 8.12 -31.82 -5.24
CA GLY A 155 6.69 -31.62 -5.32
C GLY A 155 6.23 -30.67 -4.19
N ALA A 156 5.08 -30.02 -4.35
CA ALA A 156 4.43 -29.33 -3.24
C ALA A 156 3.52 -30.31 -2.51
N ASP A 157 3.48 -30.22 -1.19
CA ASP A 157 2.54 -30.94 -0.34
C ASP A 157 1.28 -30.11 -0.11
N MET A 158 1.45 -28.77 -0.09
CA MET A 158 0.38 -27.83 0.22
C MET A 158 0.35 -26.62 -0.70
N ILE A 159 -0.84 -26.04 -0.87
CA ILE A 159 -1.08 -24.76 -1.55
C ILE A 159 -1.50 -23.73 -0.54
N LEU A 160 -0.84 -22.55 -0.56
CA LEU A 160 -1.29 -21.35 0.13
C LEU A 160 -1.92 -20.40 -0.90
N SER A 161 -3.17 -20.01 -0.67
CA SER A 161 -3.91 -19.07 -1.50
C SER A 161 -4.77 -18.13 -0.64
N GLY A 162 -5.18 -17.00 -1.17
CA GLY A 162 -6.02 -16.07 -0.44
C GLY A 162 -6.84 -15.18 -1.34
N THR A 163 -7.76 -14.42 -0.71
CA THR A 163 -8.63 -13.48 -1.40
C THR A 163 -8.81 -12.23 -0.55
N LEU A 164 -8.60 -11.07 -1.18
CA LEU A 164 -8.86 -9.75 -0.58
C LEU A 164 -10.16 -9.18 -1.15
N ARG A 165 -11.12 -8.87 -0.26
CA ARG A 165 -12.43 -8.31 -0.60
C ARG A 165 -12.61 -6.94 0.03
N SER A 166 -13.48 -6.11 -0.56
CA SER A 166 -13.89 -4.85 0.06
C SER A 166 -15.39 -4.58 -0.09
N ILE A 167 -15.93 -3.83 0.89
CA ILE A 167 -17.28 -3.27 0.84
C ILE A 167 -17.18 -1.78 1.12
N GLU A 168 -17.57 -0.94 0.15
CA GLU A 168 -17.63 0.49 0.33
C GLU A 168 -19.07 0.95 0.56
N LYS A 169 -19.30 1.80 1.58
CA LYS A 169 -20.57 2.46 1.87
C LYS A 169 -20.37 3.97 1.91
N LYS A 170 -21.05 4.69 1.03
CA LYS A 170 -21.08 6.16 1.01
C LYS A 170 -22.35 6.63 1.67
N GLN A 171 -22.24 7.51 2.65
CA GLN A 171 -23.42 8.12 3.28
C GLN A 171 -24.15 9.01 2.26
N PRO A 172 -25.48 8.86 2.06
CA PRO A 172 -26.25 9.72 1.18
C PRO A 172 -26.11 11.18 1.61
N ARG A 173 -26.18 12.11 0.63
CA ARG A 173 -26.21 13.56 0.89
C ARG A 173 -27.38 13.87 1.80
N GLN A 174 -27.12 14.20 3.04
CA GLN A 174 -28.03 14.84 3.95
C GLN A 174 -27.51 16.26 4.21
N TRP A 175 -28.29 17.12 4.84
CA TRP A 175 -28.01 18.53 5.18
C TRP A 175 -26.71 18.74 6.01
N ARG A 176 -25.78 17.80 6.02
CA ARG A 176 -24.51 17.87 6.73
C ARG A 176 -23.41 18.36 5.79
N LEU A 177 -22.54 19.23 6.29
CA LEU A 177 -21.40 19.79 5.57
C LEU A 177 -20.27 18.78 5.33
N ASN A 178 -20.43 17.52 5.78
CA ASN A 178 -19.44 16.47 5.66
C ASN A 178 -19.99 15.26 4.90
N LYS A 179 -19.16 14.71 4.00
CA LYS A 179 -19.40 13.43 3.34
C LYS A 179 -18.62 12.34 4.08
N ARG A 180 -19.28 11.27 4.51
CA ARG A 180 -18.66 10.12 5.15
C ARG A 180 -18.60 8.94 4.17
N THR A 181 -17.46 8.27 4.17
CA THR A 181 -17.25 7.02 3.46
C THR A 181 -16.74 5.99 4.46
N LEU A 182 -17.42 4.84 4.51
CA LEU A 182 -16.99 3.67 5.27
C LEU A 182 -16.48 2.64 4.28
N VAL A 183 -15.28 2.14 4.49
CA VAL A 183 -14.70 1.04 3.72
C VAL A 183 -14.34 -0.10 4.67
N TYR A 184 -14.70 -1.29 4.28
CA TYR A 184 -14.43 -2.53 4.97
C TYR A 184 -13.63 -3.42 4.05
N TYR A 185 -12.49 -3.92 4.54
CA TYR A 185 -11.65 -4.91 3.87
C TYR A 185 -11.68 -6.23 4.65
N SER A 186 -11.72 -7.34 3.93
CA SER A 186 -11.57 -8.68 4.49
C SER A 186 -10.56 -9.45 3.66
N MET A 187 -9.51 -9.94 4.30
CA MET A 187 -8.51 -10.80 3.70
C MET A 187 -8.62 -12.19 4.30
N THR A 188 -8.89 -13.19 3.46
CA THR A 188 -8.89 -14.61 3.84
C THR A 188 -7.65 -15.27 3.26
N LEU A 189 -7.02 -16.14 4.03
CA LEU A 189 -5.89 -16.96 3.62
C LEU A 189 -6.18 -18.41 3.98
N GLU A 190 -5.86 -19.35 3.07
CA GLU A 190 -6.14 -20.78 3.20
C GLU A 190 -4.93 -21.62 2.85
N LEU A 191 -4.69 -22.67 3.63
CA LEU A 191 -3.68 -23.69 3.39
C LEU A 191 -4.37 -25.00 3.07
N THR A 192 -4.22 -25.47 1.83
CA THR A 192 -4.88 -26.67 1.32
C THR A 192 -3.87 -27.80 1.11
N ASN A 193 -4.16 -28.98 1.61
CA ASN A 193 -3.39 -30.20 1.36
C ASN A 193 -3.66 -30.70 -0.06
N LEU A 194 -2.58 -30.93 -0.83
CA LEU A 194 -2.69 -31.34 -2.24
C LEU A 194 -3.07 -32.82 -2.42
N GLU A 195 -2.78 -33.66 -1.45
CA GLU A 195 -3.10 -35.08 -1.54
C GLU A 195 -4.58 -35.33 -1.27
N THR A 196 -5.14 -34.67 -0.25
CA THR A 196 -6.53 -34.90 0.17
C THR A 196 -7.51 -33.86 -0.37
N GLY A 197 -7.04 -32.68 -0.77
CA GLY A 197 -7.85 -31.53 -1.12
C GLY A 197 -8.50 -30.83 0.08
N GLU A 198 -8.15 -31.22 1.31
CA GLU A 198 -8.68 -30.60 2.52
C GLU A 198 -8.01 -29.27 2.82
N ILE A 199 -8.79 -28.32 3.35
CA ILE A 199 -8.26 -27.09 3.92
C ILE A 199 -7.73 -27.42 5.31
N SER A 200 -6.41 -27.47 5.44
CA SER A 200 -5.73 -27.77 6.71
C SER A 200 -5.75 -26.61 7.69
N TRP A 201 -5.84 -25.39 7.16
CA TRP A 201 -5.96 -24.16 7.92
C TRP A 201 -6.58 -23.06 7.06
N ALA A 202 -7.39 -22.23 7.69
CA ALA A 202 -7.88 -20.99 7.11
C ALA A 202 -8.10 -19.95 8.21
N ASP A 203 -7.82 -18.69 7.90
CA ASP A 203 -8.12 -17.58 8.79
C ASP A 203 -8.39 -16.31 7.98
N SER A 204 -8.99 -15.31 8.64
CA SER A 204 -9.31 -14.04 8.02
C SER A 204 -9.03 -12.86 8.95
N VAL A 205 -8.60 -11.75 8.35
CA VAL A 205 -8.45 -10.47 9.04
C VAL A 205 -9.39 -9.45 8.43
N GLU A 206 -9.99 -8.64 9.28
CA GLU A 206 -10.98 -7.63 8.91
C GLU A 206 -10.50 -6.25 9.33
N ILE A 207 -10.63 -5.27 8.44
CA ILE A 207 -10.26 -3.87 8.65
C ILE A 207 -11.44 -2.99 8.25
N ALA A 208 -11.87 -2.10 9.15
CA ALA A 208 -12.93 -1.16 8.86
C ALA A 208 -12.47 0.28 9.12
N ARG A 209 -12.75 1.18 8.19
CA ARG A 209 -12.38 2.60 8.29
C ARG A 209 -13.51 3.52 7.89
N GLU A 210 -13.62 4.64 8.60
CA GLU A 210 -14.49 5.74 8.23
C GLU A 210 -13.65 6.99 7.95
N ALA A 211 -13.80 7.55 6.76
CA ALA A 211 -13.27 8.86 6.43
C ALA A 211 -14.39 9.88 6.33
N SER A 212 -14.18 11.07 6.92
CA SER A 212 -15.10 12.21 6.84
C SER A 212 -14.38 13.35 6.11
N ARG A 213 -14.97 13.81 4.99
CA ARG A 213 -14.45 14.94 4.23
C ARG A 213 -15.46 16.08 4.22
N PRO A 214 -15.05 17.34 4.47
CA PRO A 214 -15.94 18.49 4.31
C PRO A 214 -16.37 18.61 2.85
N ILE A 215 -17.61 19.07 2.61
CA ILE A 215 -18.15 19.28 1.26
C ILE A 215 -17.54 20.53 0.63
N ILE A 216 -17.11 21.48 1.45
CA ILE A 216 -16.49 22.74 1.06
C ILE A 216 -15.10 22.75 1.69
N GLY A 217 -14.07 22.76 0.88
CA GLY A 217 -12.66 22.77 1.27
C GLY A 217 -11.83 22.05 0.21
N TRP A 218 -10.64 22.57 0.01
CA TRP A 218 -9.63 22.02 -0.93
C TRP A 218 -8.87 20.89 -0.27
#